data_91dd25770f95e8e54d2e6f1bf6e45538
#
_entry.id   91dd25770f95e8e54d2e6f1bf6e45538
#
_cell.length_a   1.000
_cell.length_b   1.000
_cell.length_c   1.000
_cell.angle_alpha   90.00
_cell.angle_beta   90.00
_cell.angle_gamma   90.00
#
_symmetry.space_group_name_H-M   'P 1'
#
loop_
_entity.id
_entity.type
_entity.pdbx_description
1 polymer ?
#
loop_
_entity_poly.entity_id
_entity_poly.type
_entity_poly.pdbx_seq_one_letter_code
_entity_poly.pdbx_strand_id
1 'polypeptide(L)'
;ITSLKEDGNNFVGKAKILSTPMGNIVKNLLDDGARLGVSSRGMGSLKASNAKGGVQMVQSDFQLATAADIVADPSAPDAFVDGVMEGVEWIWDNGVIKAQKIEEYKDTIRRAKSQKLQETKLNVFKSFLENL
;
A
#
# COMPACT_ATOMS: atom_id res chain seq x y z
N ILE A 1 2.10 3.69 -10.93
CA ILE A 1 0.96 2.93 -10.45
C ILE A 1 0.96 1.60 -11.18
N THR A 2 0.92 0.48 -10.47
CA THR A 2 0.93 -0.87 -11.01
C THR A 2 -0.47 -1.50 -11.02
N SER A 3 -1.33 -1.08 -10.12
CA SER A 3 -2.75 -1.44 -10.15
C SER A 3 -3.61 -0.36 -9.50
N LEU A 4 -4.87 -0.29 -9.91
CA LEU A 4 -5.89 0.56 -9.32
C LEU A 4 -7.21 -0.20 -9.39
N LYS A 5 -7.90 -0.33 -8.25
CA LYS A 5 -9.17 -1.05 -8.15
C LYS A 5 -10.18 -0.23 -7.37
N GLU A 6 -11.41 -0.27 -7.81
CA GLU A 6 -12.55 0.28 -7.08
C GLU A 6 -12.91 -0.64 -5.90
N ASP A 7 -13.15 -0.05 -4.75
CA ASP A 7 -13.59 -0.72 -3.53
C ASP A 7 -14.66 0.13 -2.83
N GLY A 8 -15.91 -0.10 -3.19
CA GLY A 8 -17.04 0.70 -2.74
C GLY A 8 -16.93 2.17 -3.15
N ASN A 9 -16.80 3.06 -2.19
CA ASN A 9 -16.63 4.50 -2.42
C ASN A 9 -15.15 4.93 -2.54
N ASN A 10 -14.22 3.97 -2.44
CA ASN A 10 -12.80 4.22 -2.45
C ASN A 10 -12.13 3.60 -3.68
N PHE A 11 -10.91 4.00 -3.94
CA PHE A 11 -10.03 3.40 -4.93
C PHE A 11 -8.75 2.95 -4.22
N VAL A 12 -8.43 1.66 -4.33
CA VAL A 12 -7.19 1.10 -3.76
C VAL A 12 -6.16 0.95 -4.87
N GLY A 13 -5.04 1.64 -4.72
CA GLY A 13 -3.95 1.65 -5.68
C GLY A 13 -2.70 0.96 -5.15
N LYS A 14 -1.94 0.34 -6.06
CA LYS A 14 -0.56 -0.08 -5.81
C LYS A 14 0.37 0.68 -6.73
N ALA A 15 1.52 1.10 -6.21
CA ALA A 15 2.53 1.80 -6.97
C ALA A 15 3.91 1.25 -6.61
N LYS A 16 4.81 1.19 -7.59
CA LYS A 16 6.22 0.87 -7.36
C LYS A 16 6.99 2.16 -7.15
N ILE A 17 7.70 2.25 -6.02
CA ILE A 17 8.67 3.32 -5.78
C ILE A 17 9.95 2.96 -6.54
N LEU A 18 10.40 3.84 -7.41
CA LEU A 18 11.61 3.64 -8.20
C LEU A 18 12.85 3.93 -7.36
N SER A 19 13.97 3.25 -7.67
CA SER A 19 15.28 3.46 -7.03
C SER A 19 15.96 4.73 -7.56
N THR A 20 15.26 5.86 -7.48
CA THR A 20 15.76 7.21 -7.76
C THR A 20 16.11 7.90 -6.46
N PRO A 21 16.90 9.01 -6.47
CA PRO A 21 17.19 9.76 -5.24
C PRO A 21 15.93 10.12 -4.46
N MET A 22 14.89 10.63 -5.13
CA MET A 22 13.61 10.97 -4.47
C MET A 22 12.85 9.73 -4.01
N GLY A 23 12.84 8.65 -4.78
CA GLY A 23 12.23 7.39 -4.40
C GLY A 23 12.89 6.77 -3.17
N ASN A 24 14.19 6.84 -3.05
CA ASN A 24 14.93 6.37 -1.86
C ASN A 24 14.59 7.19 -0.63
N ILE A 25 14.38 8.51 -0.76
CA ILE A 25 13.91 9.34 0.36
C ILE A 25 12.55 8.87 0.85
N VAL A 26 11.60 8.66 -0.05
CA VAL A 26 10.26 8.17 0.30
C VAL A 26 10.33 6.79 0.97
N LYS A 27 11.15 5.89 0.42
CA LYS A 27 11.36 4.56 1.01
C LYS A 27 11.90 4.65 2.43
N ASN A 28 12.95 5.43 2.65
CA ASN A 28 13.55 5.59 3.98
C ASN A 28 12.56 6.20 4.97
N LEU A 29 11.77 7.19 4.55
CA LEU A 29 10.73 7.77 5.40
C LEU A 29 9.69 6.73 5.83
N LEU A 30 9.23 5.88 4.92
CA LEU A 30 8.27 4.81 5.23
C LEU A 30 8.90 3.74 6.13
N ASP A 31 10.15 3.35 5.88
CA ASP A 31 10.90 2.38 6.68
C ASP A 31 11.15 2.89 8.13
N ASP A 32 11.35 4.20 8.29
CA ASP A 32 11.48 4.87 9.58
C ASP A 32 10.13 5.14 10.29
N GLY A 33 9.02 4.73 9.66
CA GLY A 33 7.67 4.84 10.24
C GLY A 33 6.99 6.19 9.99
N ALA A 34 7.50 7.01 9.07
CA ALA A 34 6.81 8.24 8.68
C ALA A 34 5.49 7.91 7.95
N ARG A 35 4.44 8.62 8.35
CA ARG A 35 3.13 8.46 7.73
C ARG A 35 3.02 9.39 6.52
N LEU A 36 3.01 8.81 5.33
CA LEU A 36 2.87 9.54 4.07
C LEU A 36 1.51 9.22 3.45
N GLY A 37 1.03 10.14 2.65
CA GLY A 37 -0.22 9.97 1.91
C GLY A 37 -0.06 10.22 0.42
N VAL A 38 -1.16 10.11 -0.30
CA VAL A 38 -1.26 10.46 -1.72
C VAL A 38 -2.32 11.51 -1.94
N SER A 39 -2.07 12.40 -2.88
CA SER A 39 -3.01 13.44 -3.28
C SER A 39 -3.00 13.61 -4.79
N SER A 40 -4.16 13.85 -5.38
CA SER A 40 -4.27 14.27 -6.76
C SER A 40 -4.16 15.79 -6.85
N ARG A 41 -3.61 16.29 -7.95
CA ARG A 41 -3.55 17.72 -8.23
C ARG A 41 -4.25 18.01 -9.56
N GLY A 42 -5.10 19.02 -9.56
CA GLY A 42 -5.81 19.43 -10.75
C GLY A 42 -6.26 20.88 -10.70
N MET A 43 -6.80 21.32 -11.79
CA MET A 43 -7.40 22.64 -11.95
C MET A 43 -8.86 22.48 -12.37
N GLY A 44 -9.72 23.33 -11.84
CA GLY A 44 -11.14 23.30 -12.15
C GLY A 44 -11.91 24.30 -11.29
N SER A 45 -13.18 24.47 -11.60
CA SER A 45 -14.07 25.34 -10.85
C SER A 45 -14.55 24.67 -9.58
N LEU A 46 -14.74 25.48 -8.55
CA LEU A 46 -15.32 25.03 -7.28
C LEU A 46 -16.67 25.73 -7.09
N LYS A 47 -17.67 25.00 -6.60
CA LYS A 47 -18.97 25.53 -6.24
C LYS A 47 -19.26 25.22 -4.79
N ALA A 48 -19.67 26.23 -4.04
CA ALA A 48 -20.09 26.02 -2.65
C ALA A 48 -21.27 25.05 -2.60
N SER A 49 -21.17 24.03 -1.77
CA SER A 49 -22.29 23.14 -1.47
C SER A 49 -23.22 23.83 -0.46
N ASN A 50 -24.52 23.63 -0.62
CA ASN A 50 -25.51 24.07 0.36
C ASN A 50 -25.48 23.27 1.65
N ALA A 51 -24.59 22.25 1.76
CA ALA A 51 -24.39 21.49 2.98
C ALA A 51 -23.73 22.36 4.06
N LYS A 52 -24.23 22.24 5.28
CA LYS A 52 -23.62 22.91 6.44
C LYS A 52 -22.16 22.47 6.58
N GLY A 53 -21.23 23.41 6.59
CA GLY A 53 -19.81 23.13 6.78
C GLY A 53 -18.86 23.72 5.74
N GLY A 54 -19.35 24.50 4.77
CA GLY A 54 -18.50 25.21 3.81
C GLY A 54 -17.77 24.29 2.82
N VAL A 55 -18.27 23.08 2.59
CA VAL A 55 -17.72 22.14 1.63
C VAL A 55 -17.84 22.70 0.22
N GLN A 56 -16.75 22.67 -0.53
CA GLN A 56 -16.72 23.05 -1.93
C GLN A 56 -16.73 21.80 -2.80
N MET A 57 -17.59 21.80 -3.82
CA MET A 57 -17.68 20.72 -4.79
C MET A 57 -16.89 21.06 -6.04
N VAL A 58 -16.01 20.15 -6.44
CA VAL A 58 -15.30 20.21 -7.71
C VAL A 58 -16.30 20.00 -8.85
N GLN A 59 -16.23 20.86 -9.87
CA GLN A 59 -17.13 20.80 -11.01
C GLN A 59 -16.62 19.91 -12.14
N SER A 60 -17.45 19.70 -13.15
CA SER A 60 -17.15 18.82 -14.30
C SER A 60 -16.03 19.31 -15.23
N ASP A 61 -15.59 20.57 -15.06
CA ASP A 61 -14.47 21.17 -15.77
C ASP A 61 -13.10 20.83 -15.16
N PHE A 62 -13.07 19.96 -14.15
CA PHE A 62 -11.83 19.53 -13.49
C PHE A 62 -10.89 18.81 -14.46
N GLN A 63 -9.67 19.30 -14.54
CA GLN A 63 -8.58 18.72 -15.30
C GLN A 63 -7.49 18.23 -14.35
N LEU A 64 -7.22 16.92 -14.40
CA LEU A 64 -6.20 16.30 -13.58
C LEU A 64 -4.80 16.63 -14.12
N ALA A 65 -3.99 17.34 -13.32
CA ALA A 65 -2.60 17.67 -13.68
C ALA A 65 -1.64 16.53 -13.26
N THR A 66 -1.82 16.00 -12.05
CA THR A 66 -1.07 14.84 -11.54
C THR A 66 -2.02 13.83 -10.95
N ALA A 67 -1.86 12.56 -11.32
CA ALA A 67 -2.73 11.49 -10.86
C ALA A 67 -2.53 11.17 -9.36
N ALA A 68 -1.28 11.18 -8.90
CA ALA A 68 -0.95 10.97 -7.50
C ALA A 68 0.42 11.58 -7.18
N ASP A 69 0.45 12.48 -6.23
CA ASP A 69 1.66 12.99 -5.59
C ASP A 69 1.78 12.36 -4.19
N ILE A 70 3.01 12.02 -3.76
CA ILE A 70 3.26 11.60 -2.39
C ILE A 70 3.40 12.85 -1.52
N VAL A 71 2.59 12.93 -0.48
CA VAL A 71 2.47 14.09 0.39
C VAL A 71 2.48 13.67 1.88
N ALA A 72 2.87 14.59 2.74
CA ALA A 72 2.82 14.36 4.19
C ALA A 72 1.40 14.49 4.75
N ASP A 73 0.59 15.39 4.17
CA ASP A 73 -0.77 15.68 4.62
C ASP A 73 -1.74 15.61 3.43
N PRO A 74 -2.36 14.47 3.18
CA PRO A 74 -3.31 14.29 2.08
C PRO A 74 -4.64 14.98 2.39
N SER A 75 -5.26 15.59 1.36
CA SER A 75 -6.58 16.22 1.50
C SER A 75 -7.70 15.22 1.80
N ALA A 76 -7.58 13.98 1.35
CA ALA A 76 -8.52 12.92 1.67
C ALA A 76 -8.09 12.23 2.98
N PRO A 77 -9.00 12.08 3.98
CA PRO A 77 -8.64 11.62 5.33
C PRO A 77 -7.99 10.24 5.40
N ASP A 78 -8.34 9.35 4.46
CA ASP A 78 -7.89 7.96 4.43
C ASP A 78 -6.84 7.68 3.34
N ALA A 79 -6.35 8.73 2.64
CA ALA A 79 -5.42 8.58 1.52
C ALA A 79 -3.95 8.41 1.98
N PHE A 80 -3.73 7.60 3.01
CA PHE A 80 -2.39 7.24 3.46
C PHE A 80 -1.88 5.99 2.76
N VAL A 81 -0.55 5.85 2.69
CA VAL A 81 0.10 4.72 2.05
C VAL A 81 0.74 3.79 3.09
N ASP A 82 0.67 2.50 2.80
CA ASP A 82 1.39 1.48 3.54
C ASP A 82 2.58 1.02 2.70
N GLY A 83 3.75 0.96 3.31
CA GLY A 83 4.96 0.47 2.67
C GLY A 83 4.89 -1.04 2.50
N VAL A 84 4.97 -1.50 1.26
CA VAL A 84 5.03 -2.93 0.92
C VAL A 84 6.45 -3.24 0.47
N MET A 85 7.19 -4.07 1.22
CA MET A 85 8.54 -4.47 0.86
C MET A 85 8.54 -5.57 -0.21
N GLU A 86 9.54 -5.54 -1.11
CA GLU A 86 9.76 -6.58 -2.10
C GLU A 86 10.15 -7.89 -1.38
N GLY A 87 9.55 -9.02 -1.78
CA GLY A 87 9.79 -10.32 -1.13
C GLY A 87 8.85 -10.68 0.02
N VAL A 88 7.88 -9.83 0.32
CA VAL A 88 6.84 -10.09 1.31
C VAL A 88 5.49 -10.17 0.61
N GLU A 89 4.74 -11.23 0.82
CA GLU A 89 3.36 -11.32 0.36
C GLU A 89 2.44 -10.69 1.40
N TRP A 90 1.64 -9.72 0.97
CA TRP A 90 0.73 -8.98 1.83
C TRP A 90 -0.68 -9.53 1.67
N ILE A 91 -1.27 -9.95 2.76
CA ILE A 91 -2.64 -10.46 2.79
C ILE A 91 -3.54 -9.43 3.48
N TRP A 92 -4.65 -9.15 2.83
CA TRP A 92 -5.72 -8.35 3.42
C TRP A 92 -6.55 -9.24 4.35
N ASP A 93 -6.51 -8.93 5.65
CA ASP A 93 -7.27 -9.64 6.67
C ASP A 93 -8.07 -8.65 7.52
N ASN A 94 -9.39 -8.69 7.41
CA ASN A 94 -10.35 -7.87 8.18
C ASN A 94 -10.01 -6.37 8.24
N GLY A 95 -9.58 -5.78 7.13
CA GLY A 95 -9.22 -4.35 7.06
C GLY A 95 -7.79 -4.02 7.50
N VAL A 96 -6.97 -5.01 7.79
CA VAL A 96 -5.56 -4.85 8.15
C VAL A 96 -4.68 -5.59 7.15
N ILE A 97 -3.63 -4.92 6.66
CA ILE A 97 -2.63 -5.55 5.79
C ILE A 97 -1.60 -6.24 6.66
N LYS A 98 -1.51 -7.57 6.54
CA LYS A 98 -0.49 -8.38 7.23
C LYS A 98 0.59 -8.82 6.26
N ALA A 99 1.85 -8.63 6.65
CA ALA A 99 3.01 -9.08 5.91
C ALA A 99 3.26 -10.57 6.16
N GLN A 100 3.35 -11.37 5.09
CA GLN A 100 3.78 -12.76 5.20
C GLN A 100 5.16 -12.95 4.55
N LYS A 101 6.10 -13.44 5.32
CA LYS A 101 7.46 -13.79 4.87
C LYS A 101 7.48 -15.15 4.15
N ILE A 102 6.72 -15.27 3.07
CA ILE A 102 6.58 -16.56 2.34
C ILE A 102 7.90 -16.96 1.67
N GLU A 103 8.73 -16.00 1.25
CA GLU A 103 10.02 -16.34 0.64
C GLU A 103 11.00 -16.99 1.61
N GLU A 104 11.05 -16.56 2.87
CA GLU A 104 11.86 -17.24 3.89
C GLU A 104 11.42 -18.69 4.08
N TYR A 105 10.12 -18.94 4.07
CA TYR A 105 9.58 -20.29 4.16
C TYR A 105 9.89 -21.14 2.91
N LYS A 106 9.79 -20.56 1.72
CA LYS A 106 10.16 -21.24 0.46
C LYS A 106 11.65 -21.59 0.44
N ASP A 107 12.52 -20.68 0.87
CA ASP A 107 13.96 -20.92 0.94
C ASP A 107 14.34 -21.97 1.99
N THR A 108 13.68 -21.96 3.16
CA THR A 108 13.88 -22.98 4.20
C THR A 108 13.51 -24.37 3.67
N ILE A 109 12.40 -24.48 2.95
CA ILE A 109 11.99 -25.75 2.32
C ILE A 109 12.97 -26.16 1.22
N ARG A 110 13.45 -25.24 0.39
CA ARG A 110 14.43 -25.52 -0.68
C ARG A 110 15.78 -26.02 -0.15
N ARG A 111 16.24 -25.45 0.97
CA ARG A 111 17.53 -25.81 1.60
C ARG A 111 17.47 -27.09 2.41
N ALA A 112 16.29 -27.59 2.71
CA ALA A 112 16.14 -28.83 3.45
C ALA A 112 16.63 -30.03 2.63
N LYS A 113 17.52 -30.84 3.21
CA LYS A 113 17.97 -32.08 2.59
C LYS A 113 16.80 -33.06 2.45
N SER A 114 16.78 -33.83 1.36
CA SER A 114 15.70 -34.75 0.97
C SER A 114 15.15 -35.64 2.10
N GLN A 115 16.00 -36.08 3.02
CA GLN A 115 15.60 -36.94 4.14
C GLN A 115 14.83 -36.22 5.26
N LYS A 116 14.94 -34.90 5.36
CA LYS A 116 14.24 -34.08 6.36
C LYS A 116 13.15 -33.18 5.75
N LEU A 117 12.91 -33.33 4.48
CA LEU A 117 12.01 -32.41 3.75
C LEU A 117 10.58 -32.41 4.29
N GLN A 118 10.07 -33.57 4.71
CA GLN A 118 8.71 -33.70 5.26
C GLN A 118 8.57 -33.06 6.64
N GLU A 119 9.56 -33.24 7.52
CA GLU A 119 9.60 -32.59 8.84
C GLU A 119 9.72 -31.07 8.69
N THR A 120 10.60 -30.62 7.78
CA THR A 120 10.77 -29.20 7.51
C THR A 120 9.49 -28.57 6.98
N LYS A 121 8.78 -29.21 6.05
CA LYS A 121 7.48 -28.74 5.55
C LYS A 121 6.44 -28.64 6.66
N LEU A 122 6.37 -29.62 7.55
CA LEU A 122 5.43 -29.64 8.66
C LEU A 122 5.72 -28.51 9.66
N ASN A 123 7.00 -28.30 10.00
CA ASN A 123 7.41 -27.25 10.92
C ASN A 123 7.17 -25.84 10.34
N VAL A 124 7.48 -25.64 9.05
CA VAL A 124 7.19 -24.39 8.34
C VAL A 124 5.68 -24.13 8.31
N PHE A 125 4.88 -25.16 8.06
CA PHE A 125 3.42 -25.03 8.05
C PHE A 125 2.84 -24.70 9.43
N LYS A 126 3.36 -25.31 10.50
CA LYS A 126 2.99 -24.95 11.88
C LYS A 126 3.35 -23.52 12.21
N SER A 127 4.58 -23.10 11.89
CA SER A 127 5.04 -21.73 12.10
C SER A 127 4.23 -20.70 11.32
N PHE A 128 3.78 -21.07 10.13
CA PHE A 128 2.87 -20.26 9.33
C PHE A 128 1.50 -20.09 10.01
N LEU A 129 0.92 -21.18 10.54
CA LEU A 129 -0.37 -21.13 11.24
C LEU A 129 -0.30 -20.37 12.57
N GLU A 130 0.82 -20.42 13.28
CA GLU A 130 1.03 -19.70 14.54
C GLU A 130 1.20 -18.17 14.34
N ASN A 131 1.52 -17.73 13.12
CA ASN A 131 1.69 -16.32 12.77
C ASN A 131 0.49 -15.74 11.98
N LEU A 132 -0.56 -16.53 11.79
CA LEU A 132 -1.87 -16.08 11.28
C LEU A 132 -2.74 -15.52 12.42
#